data_e2d388699555c7cc8e50f4cefe6cbf36
#
_entry.id   e2d388699555c7cc8e50f4cefe6cbf36
#
_cell.length_a   1.000
_cell.length_b   1.000
_cell.length_c   1.000
_cell.angle_alpha   90.00
_cell.angle_beta   90.00
_cell.angle_gamma   90.00
#
_symmetry.space_group_name_H-M   'P 1'
#
loop_
_entity.id
_entity.type
_entity.pdbx_description
1 polymer ?
#
loop_
_entity_poly.entity_id
_entity_poly.type
_entity_poly.pdbx_seq_one_letter_code
_entity_poly.pdbx_strand_id
1 'polypeptide(L)'
;TLCKYFHTELVFSEEVFENVKRVLAGKIPMNALNKSQAMVPKDCTVINNPVGSASVSWFERDGKVLVSMPGVPQEMTAVMTESVLPKLHERFQTDVIMHQTFLVQHYPESVLAEKLEPWESALPECIKLAYLPKLGIIRLRLTGRGQNREEVKVLLEREKVKLEKILGEDIFGEEDTPLEVIVGEL
;
A
#
# COMPACT_ATOMS: atom_id res chain seq x y z
N THR A 1 11.57 1.10 25.01
CA THR A 1 12.47 0.68 23.91
C THR A 1 12.74 1.83 22.96
N LEU A 2 11.71 2.50 22.40
CA LEU A 2 11.88 3.63 21.44
C LEU A 2 12.67 4.80 22.02
N CYS A 3 12.36 5.23 23.26
CA CYS A 3 13.13 6.32 23.91
C CYS A 3 14.61 6.01 24.03
N LYS A 4 14.96 4.76 24.30
CA LYS A 4 16.37 4.33 24.36
C LYS A 4 17.04 4.38 22.98
N TYR A 5 16.33 3.95 21.94
CA TYR A 5 16.86 3.95 20.55
C TYR A 5 17.05 5.37 20.00
N PHE A 6 16.08 6.26 20.27
CA PHE A 6 16.10 7.63 19.78
C PHE A 6 16.82 8.61 20.75
N HIS A 7 17.32 8.11 21.90
CA HIS A 7 17.98 8.92 22.94
C HIS A 7 17.10 10.06 23.45
N THR A 8 15.81 9.78 23.65
CA THR A 8 14.80 10.74 24.11
C THR A 8 14.16 10.28 25.44
N GLU A 9 13.37 11.13 26.01
CA GLU A 9 12.64 10.88 27.26
C GLU A 9 11.12 10.91 27.04
N LEU A 10 10.36 10.35 27.97
CA LEU A 10 8.89 10.46 27.96
C LEU A 10 8.47 11.79 28.56
N VAL A 11 7.59 12.49 27.87
CA VAL A 11 6.95 13.71 28.33
C VAL A 11 5.43 13.56 28.30
N PHE A 12 4.73 14.28 29.17
CA PHE A 12 3.29 14.30 29.18
C PHE A 12 2.78 15.16 28.03
N SER A 13 1.84 14.61 27.24
CA SER A 13 1.17 15.34 26.15
C SER A 13 -0.28 15.61 26.53
N GLU A 14 -0.64 16.88 26.66
CA GLU A 14 -2.02 17.30 26.92
C GLU A 14 -2.94 16.90 25.77
N GLU A 15 -2.48 17.03 24.53
CA GLU A 15 -3.23 16.64 23.33
C GLU A 15 -3.62 15.15 23.35
N VAL A 16 -2.68 14.27 23.67
CA VAL A 16 -2.96 12.83 23.81
C VAL A 16 -3.88 12.58 24.98
N PHE A 17 -3.70 13.31 26.07
CA PHE A 17 -4.57 13.16 27.25
C PHE A 17 -6.02 13.54 26.95
N GLU A 18 -6.26 14.61 26.19
CA GLU A 18 -7.60 14.97 25.73
C GLU A 18 -8.21 13.89 24.82
N ASN A 19 -7.40 13.29 23.93
CA ASN A 19 -7.86 12.15 23.13
C ASN A 19 -8.24 10.95 24.00
N VAL A 20 -7.43 10.62 25.00
CA VAL A 20 -7.74 9.55 25.97
C VAL A 20 -9.06 9.85 26.70
N LYS A 21 -9.25 11.07 27.17
CA LYS A 21 -10.53 11.50 27.80
C LYS A 21 -11.71 11.32 26.85
N ARG A 22 -11.56 11.76 25.60
CA ARG A 22 -12.60 11.66 24.56
C ARG A 22 -13.04 10.21 24.35
N VAL A 23 -12.06 9.30 24.19
CA VAL A 23 -12.33 7.87 23.93
C VAL A 23 -12.94 7.17 25.14
N LEU A 24 -12.52 7.55 26.36
CA LEU A 24 -12.99 6.95 27.61
C LEU A 24 -14.23 7.64 28.17
N ALA A 25 -14.68 8.77 27.60
CA ALA A 25 -15.77 9.57 28.10
C ALA A 25 -17.03 8.71 28.40
N GLY A 26 -17.44 8.71 29.64
CA GLY A 26 -18.63 8.00 30.14
C GLY A 26 -18.48 6.48 30.29
N LYS A 27 -17.30 5.89 29.99
CA LYS A 27 -17.10 4.43 30.07
C LYS A 27 -16.33 3.99 31.31
N ILE A 28 -15.31 4.74 31.72
CA ILE A 28 -14.40 4.36 32.82
C ILE A 28 -13.95 5.62 33.57
N PRO A 29 -13.88 5.58 34.94
CA PRO A 29 -13.26 6.66 35.69
C PRO A 29 -11.79 6.84 35.35
N MET A 30 -11.37 8.09 35.22
CA MET A 30 -9.96 8.43 34.95
C MET A 30 -9.07 8.01 36.11
N ASN A 31 -8.06 7.20 35.86
CA ASN A 31 -7.09 6.71 36.83
C ASN A 31 -5.64 7.03 36.40
N ALA A 32 -4.68 6.64 37.24
CA ALA A 32 -3.25 6.87 36.96
C ALA A 32 -2.76 6.16 35.69
N LEU A 33 -3.33 5.00 35.38
CA LEU A 33 -2.99 4.26 34.14
C LEU A 33 -3.46 5.00 32.90
N ASN A 34 -4.65 5.60 32.92
CA ASN A 34 -5.15 6.42 31.81
C ASN A 34 -4.26 7.65 31.58
N LYS A 35 -3.78 8.29 32.67
CA LYS A 35 -2.82 9.39 32.55
C LYS A 35 -1.48 8.94 31.94
N SER A 36 -1.02 7.73 32.26
CA SER A 36 0.24 7.22 31.70
C SER A 36 0.17 6.97 30.19
N GLN A 37 -1.01 6.79 29.60
CA GLN A 37 -1.19 6.68 28.14
C GLN A 37 -0.87 7.99 27.41
N ALA A 38 -0.88 9.11 28.12
CA ALA A 38 -0.49 10.42 27.59
C ALA A 38 1.01 10.69 27.63
N MET A 39 1.80 9.73 28.12
CA MET A 39 3.27 9.84 28.10
C MET A 39 3.79 9.42 26.73
N VAL A 40 4.36 10.37 26.00
CA VAL A 40 4.90 10.17 24.65
C VAL A 40 6.38 10.54 24.60
N PRO A 41 7.16 9.97 23.68
CA PRO A 41 8.54 10.40 23.49
C PRO A 41 8.61 11.87 23.06
N LYS A 42 9.50 12.64 23.69
CA LYS A 42 9.63 14.09 23.46
C LYS A 42 9.95 14.46 22.02
N ASP A 43 10.79 13.67 21.35
CA ASP A 43 11.28 13.94 20.01
C ASP A 43 10.45 13.26 18.90
N CYS A 44 9.25 12.78 19.23
CA CYS A 44 8.33 12.28 18.22
C CYS A 44 7.26 13.32 17.84
N THR A 45 6.78 13.28 16.62
CA THR A 45 5.50 13.88 16.26
C THR A 45 4.40 12.92 16.65
N VAL A 46 3.47 13.39 17.46
CA VAL A 46 2.29 12.61 17.84
C VAL A 46 1.26 12.68 16.72
N ILE A 47 0.69 11.54 16.37
CA ILE A 47 -0.49 11.45 15.51
C ILE A 47 -1.62 10.86 16.35
N ASN A 48 -2.74 11.58 16.45
CA ASN A 48 -3.88 11.14 17.22
C ASN A 48 -4.58 9.96 16.54
N ASN A 49 -5.07 9.04 17.38
CA ASN A 49 -5.87 7.90 16.93
C ASN A 49 -7.36 8.28 16.99
N PRO A 50 -8.07 8.35 15.84
CA PRO A 50 -9.47 8.77 15.83
C PRO A 50 -10.41 7.75 16.49
N VAL A 51 -10.04 6.46 16.50
CA VAL A 51 -10.89 5.36 16.95
C VAL A 51 -10.45 4.72 18.26
N GLY A 52 -9.27 5.08 18.79
CA GLY A 52 -8.73 4.51 20.02
C GLY A 52 -7.98 5.51 20.89
N SER A 53 -7.59 5.08 22.11
CA SER A 53 -6.86 5.93 23.06
C SER A 53 -5.35 5.94 22.85
N ALA A 54 -4.81 4.91 22.19
CA ALA A 54 -3.37 4.78 21.96
C ALA A 54 -2.94 5.68 20.80
N SER A 55 -2.08 6.67 21.08
CA SER A 55 -1.52 7.56 20.06
C SER A 55 -0.44 6.87 19.22
N VAL A 56 -0.15 7.44 18.07
CA VAL A 56 0.93 7.03 17.18
C VAL A 56 2.12 7.93 17.38
N SER A 57 3.30 7.36 17.42
CA SER A 57 4.56 8.10 17.50
C SER A 57 5.29 8.03 16.16
N TRP A 58 5.48 9.18 15.54
CA TRP A 58 6.21 9.36 14.29
C TRP A 58 7.59 9.94 14.59
N PHE A 59 8.63 9.22 14.19
CA PHE A 59 10.02 9.66 14.33
C PHE A 59 10.65 9.85 12.96
N GLU A 60 11.43 10.93 12.83
CA GLU A 60 12.27 11.15 11.66
C GLU A 60 13.74 11.21 12.07
N ARG A 61 14.59 10.46 11.38
CA ARG A 61 16.03 10.47 11.60
C ARG A 61 16.77 10.08 10.32
N ASP A 62 17.76 10.85 9.93
CA ASP A 62 18.64 10.57 8.79
C ASP A 62 17.87 10.27 7.49
N GLY A 63 16.80 11.05 7.22
CA GLY A 63 15.94 10.86 6.05
C GLY A 63 15.02 9.63 6.10
N LYS A 64 14.99 8.91 7.22
CA LYS A 64 14.15 7.75 7.46
C LYS A 64 13.02 8.07 8.43
N VAL A 65 11.90 7.38 8.27
CA VAL A 65 10.75 7.49 9.14
C VAL A 65 10.51 6.16 9.85
N LEU A 66 10.25 6.23 11.14
CA LEU A 66 9.74 5.13 11.95
C LEU A 66 8.40 5.54 12.54
N VAL A 67 7.38 4.73 12.33
CA VAL A 67 6.04 4.95 12.88
C VAL A 67 5.69 3.81 13.83
N SER A 68 5.40 4.17 15.08
CA SER A 68 4.91 3.22 16.08
C SER A 68 3.40 3.40 16.24
N MET A 69 2.65 2.33 15.98
CA MET A 69 1.18 2.35 15.92
C MET A 69 0.57 1.33 16.89
N PRO A 70 -0.72 1.50 17.26
CA PRO A 70 -1.48 0.49 17.99
C PRO A 70 -1.51 -0.85 17.26
N GLY A 71 -1.54 -1.96 18.03
CA GLY A 71 -1.64 -3.32 17.49
C GLY A 71 -3.05 -3.77 17.12
N VAL A 72 -4.08 -2.97 17.43
CA VAL A 72 -5.48 -3.28 17.09
C VAL A 72 -5.71 -3.01 15.60
N PRO A 73 -6.10 -4.02 14.78
CA PRO A 73 -6.18 -3.86 13.32
C PRO A 73 -7.06 -2.70 12.86
N GLN A 74 -8.21 -2.48 13.48
CA GLN A 74 -9.13 -1.39 13.12
C GLN A 74 -8.50 -0.01 13.38
N GLU A 75 -7.84 0.16 14.53
CA GLU A 75 -7.13 1.40 14.88
C GLU A 75 -5.97 1.65 13.91
N MET A 76 -5.17 0.62 13.67
CA MET A 76 -4.03 0.69 12.76
C MET A 76 -4.46 1.06 11.33
N THR A 77 -5.52 0.43 10.81
CA THR A 77 -6.04 0.73 9.47
C THR A 77 -6.52 2.17 9.36
N ALA A 78 -7.30 2.65 10.34
CA ALA A 78 -7.80 4.03 10.36
C ALA A 78 -6.64 5.04 10.37
N VAL A 79 -5.68 4.87 11.30
CA VAL A 79 -4.52 5.76 11.40
C VAL A 79 -3.64 5.73 10.15
N MET A 80 -3.40 4.54 9.57
CA MET A 80 -2.64 4.41 8.33
C MET A 80 -3.29 5.19 7.20
N THR A 81 -4.60 4.98 6.98
CA THR A 81 -5.32 5.56 5.85
C THR A 81 -5.49 7.07 5.99
N GLU A 82 -5.88 7.53 7.20
CA GLU A 82 -6.26 8.93 7.39
C GLU A 82 -5.07 9.87 7.68
N SER A 83 -3.96 9.33 8.21
CA SER A 83 -2.88 10.18 8.69
C SER A 83 -1.49 9.77 8.22
N VAL A 84 -1.12 8.49 8.36
CA VAL A 84 0.26 8.06 8.13
C VAL A 84 0.60 8.04 6.63
N LEU A 85 -0.25 7.44 5.79
CA LEU A 85 -0.02 7.41 4.34
C LEU A 85 0.01 8.80 3.70
N PRO A 86 -0.95 9.73 3.99
CA PRO A 86 -0.86 11.09 3.50
C PRO A 86 0.45 11.78 3.90
N LYS A 87 0.83 11.69 5.19
CA LYS A 87 2.08 12.28 5.69
C LYS A 87 3.33 11.67 5.06
N LEU A 88 3.32 10.36 4.76
CA LEU A 88 4.41 9.72 4.01
C LEU A 88 4.48 10.24 2.57
N HIS A 89 3.34 10.42 1.90
CA HIS A 89 3.30 10.99 0.55
C HIS A 89 3.83 12.43 0.50
N GLU A 90 3.48 13.26 1.48
CA GLU A 90 4.02 14.61 1.59
C GLU A 90 5.54 14.61 1.85
N ARG A 91 6.00 13.67 2.68
CA ARG A 91 7.41 13.60 3.09
C ARG A 91 8.32 12.98 2.04
N PHE A 92 7.82 11.99 1.30
CA PHE A 92 8.57 11.25 0.31
C PHE A 92 7.93 11.40 -1.07
N GLN A 93 8.69 11.92 -2.02
CA GLN A 93 8.30 11.84 -3.42
C GLN A 93 8.59 10.42 -3.91
N THR A 94 7.57 9.59 -3.88
CA THR A 94 7.66 8.20 -4.37
C THR A 94 7.12 8.13 -5.80
N ASP A 95 7.76 7.31 -6.62
CA ASP A 95 7.22 6.99 -7.93
C ASP A 95 5.84 6.34 -7.79
N VAL A 96 4.96 6.68 -8.71
CA VAL A 96 3.70 5.98 -8.92
C VAL A 96 4.01 4.61 -9.54
N ILE A 97 3.46 3.56 -8.95
CA ILE A 97 3.51 2.21 -9.49
C ILE A 97 2.07 1.77 -9.80
N MET A 98 1.84 1.33 -11.02
CA MET A 98 0.55 0.80 -11.45
C MET A 98 0.74 -0.58 -12.07
N HIS A 99 -0.27 -1.42 -11.89
CA HIS A 99 -0.29 -2.77 -12.44
C HIS A 99 -1.53 -2.95 -13.31
N GLN A 100 -1.38 -3.69 -14.40
CA GLN A 100 -2.46 -4.29 -15.15
C GLN A 100 -2.16 -5.78 -15.30
N THR A 101 -3.12 -6.63 -14.99
CA THR A 101 -2.97 -8.09 -15.04
C THR A 101 -3.94 -8.65 -16.06
N PHE A 102 -3.45 -9.53 -16.94
CA PHE A 102 -4.21 -10.20 -17.98
C PHE A 102 -4.19 -11.70 -17.73
N LEU A 103 -5.32 -12.35 -17.86
CA LEU A 103 -5.45 -13.79 -17.73
C LEU A 103 -5.36 -14.43 -19.11
N VAL A 104 -4.32 -15.25 -19.33
CA VAL A 104 -4.03 -15.90 -20.60
C VAL A 104 -4.15 -17.40 -20.45
N GLN A 105 -4.81 -18.05 -21.42
CA GLN A 105 -4.98 -19.49 -21.52
C GLN A 105 -4.33 -20.06 -22.77
N HIS A 106 -4.31 -21.38 -22.88
CA HIS A 106 -3.86 -22.18 -24.05
C HIS A 106 -2.36 -22.17 -24.31
N TYR A 107 -1.52 -21.56 -23.47
CA TYR A 107 -0.07 -21.53 -23.64
C TYR A 107 0.68 -22.18 -22.48
N PRO A 108 1.70 -23.00 -22.75
CA PRO A 108 2.83 -23.17 -21.83
C PRO A 108 3.60 -21.85 -21.70
N GLU A 109 4.15 -21.58 -20.52
CA GLU A 109 4.86 -20.31 -20.22
C GLU A 109 5.97 -20.03 -21.24
N SER A 110 6.79 -21.03 -21.59
CA SER A 110 7.90 -20.89 -22.53
C SER A 110 7.43 -20.48 -23.95
N VAL A 111 6.31 -21.06 -24.39
CA VAL A 111 5.74 -20.72 -25.72
C VAL A 111 5.15 -19.32 -25.73
N LEU A 112 4.51 -18.94 -24.64
CA LEU A 112 3.97 -17.58 -24.49
C LEU A 112 5.10 -16.54 -24.44
N ALA A 113 6.17 -16.82 -23.70
CA ALA A 113 7.34 -15.96 -23.63
C ALA A 113 8.02 -15.78 -25.01
N GLU A 114 8.20 -16.87 -25.76
CA GLU A 114 8.74 -16.80 -27.16
C GLU A 114 7.84 -15.96 -28.07
N LYS A 115 6.51 -16.14 -27.97
CA LYS A 115 5.53 -15.37 -28.75
C LYS A 115 5.57 -13.87 -28.44
N LEU A 116 5.78 -13.51 -27.18
CA LEU A 116 5.77 -12.13 -26.70
C LEU A 116 7.15 -11.45 -26.74
N GLU A 117 8.24 -12.20 -26.92
CA GLU A 117 9.62 -11.69 -26.87
C GLU A 117 9.86 -10.44 -27.75
N PRO A 118 9.36 -10.32 -29.00
CA PRO A 118 9.56 -9.12 -29.79
C PRO A 118 8.86 -7.88 -29.23
N TRP A 119 7.69 -8.05 -28.61
CA TRP A 119 6.95 -6.97 -27.96
C TRP A 119 7.53 -6.65 -26.59
N GLU A 120 7.88 -7.65 -25.79
CA GLU A 120 8.48 -7.49 -24.47
C GLU A 120 9.82 -6.73 -24.57
N SER A 121 10.67 -7.08 -25.53
CA SER A 121 11.93 -6.39 -25.80
C SER A 121 11.77 -4.93 -26.25
N ALA A 122 10.60 -4.57 -26.78
CA ALA A 122 10.26 -3.21 -27.21
C ALA A 122 9.49 -2.40 -26.15
N LEU A 123 9.27 -2.95 -24.95
CA LEU A 123 8.61 -2.23 -23.87
C LEU A 123 9.45 -1.01 -23.43
N PRO A 124 8.80 0.11 -23.07
CA PRO A 124 9.47 1.23 -22.42
C PRO A 124 10.19 0.79 -21.13
N GLU A 125 11.34 1.36 -20.83
CA GLU A 125 12.13 1.02 -19.61
C GLU A 125 11.32 1.15 -18.31
N CYS A 126 10.32 2.03 -18.28
CA CYS A 126 9.42 2.23 -17.14
C CYS A 126 8.31 1.17 -17.02
N ILE A 127 8.19 0.25 -18.01
CA ILE A 127 7.21 -0.84 -17.99
C ILE A 127 7.94 -2.17 -17.91
N LYS A 128 7.50 -3.05 -17.02
CA LYS A 128 8.01 -4.42 -16.88
C LYS A 128 6.88 -5.41 -17.00
N LEU A 129 7.16 -6.53 -17.68
CA LEU A 129 6.30 -7.68 -17.78
C LEU A 129 6.72 -8.74 -16.73
N ALA A 130 5.75 -9.41 -16.13
CA ALA A 130 5.98 -10.58 -15.32
C ALA A 130 5.00 -11.70 -15.70
N TYR A 131 5.53 -12.92 -15.81
CA TYR A 131 4.77 -14.14 -16.03
C TYR A 131 4.50 -14.78 -14.67
N LEU A 132 3.24 -14.97 -14.32
CA LEU A 132 2.79 -15.51 -13.03
C LEU A 132 1.93 -16.75 -13.28
N PRO A 133 2.56 -17.93 -13.49
CA PRO A 133 1.83 -19.14 -13.80
C PRO A 133 0.97 -19.62 -12.62
N LYS A 134 -0.23 -20.03 -12.93
CA LYS A 134 -1.17 -20.71 -12.02
C LYS A 134 -1.77 -21.88 -12.80
N LEU A 135 -2.26 -22.91 -12.12
CA LEU A 135 -2.81 -24.13 -12.73
C LEU A 135 -3.69 -23.81 -13.95
N GLY A 136 -3.18 -24.15 -15.16
CA GLY A 136 -3.90 -23.97 -16.44
C GLY A 136 -4.02 -22.55 -16.97
N ILE A 137 -3.48 -21.55 -16.28
CA ILE A 137 -3.59 -20.12 -16.61
C ILE A 137 -2.25 -19.43 -16.39
N ILE A 138 -1.89 -18.49 -17.25
CA ILE A 138 -0.77 -17.58 -17.03
C ILE A 138 -1.33 -16.18 -16.80
N ARG A 139 -0.96 -15.58 -15.68
CA ARG A 139 -1.24 -14.17 -15.43
C ARG A 139 -0.06 -13.35 -15.94
N LEU A 140 -0.29 -12.53 -16.96
CA LEU A 140 0.66 -11.53 -17.42
C LEU A 140 0.43 -10.24 -16.68
N ARG A 141 1.40 -9.77 -15.92
CA ARG A 141 1.32 -8.50 -15.20
C ARG A 141 2.25 -7.46 -15.77
N LEU A 142 1.68 -6.42 -16.37
CA LEU A 142 2.40 -5.20 -16.71
C LEU A 142 2.51 -4.32 -15.46
N THR A 143 3.72 -3.88 -15.16
CA THR A 143 4.01 -2.95 -14.08
C THR A 143 4.61 -1.69 -14.66
N GLY A 144 3.87 -0.59 -14.63
CA GLY A 144 4.33 0.73 -15.02
C GLY A 144 4.81 1.52 -13.79
N ARG A 145 5.92 2.25 -13.95
CA ARG A 145 6.50 3.10 -12.91
C ARG A 145 6.81 4.49 -13.46
N GLY A 146 6.48 5.55 -12.72
CA GLY A 146 6.75 6.93 -13.13
C GLY A 146 6.39 7.95 -12.08
N GLN A 147 6.59 9.24 -12.38
CA GLN A 147 6.29 10.33 -11.45
C GLN A 147 4.82 10.78 -11.54
N ASN A 148 4.19 10.59 -12.71
CA ASN A 148 2.83 11.04 -12.99
C ASN A 148 1.92 9.84 -13.24
N ARG A 149 0.83 9.76 -12.47
CA ARG A 149 -0.14 8.66 -12.55
C ARG A 149 -0.82 8.56 -13.92
N GLU A 150 -1.20 9.69 -14.49
CA GLU A 150 -1.89 9.70 -15.79
C GLU A 150 -0.95 9.30 -16.93
N GLU A 151 0.31 9.71 -16.89
CA GLU A 151 1.32 9.28 -17.87
C GLU A 151 1.55 7.78 -17.82
N VAL A 152 1.72 7.23 -16.60
CA VAL A 152 1.89 5.78 -16.41
C VAL A 152 0.67 5.01 -16.90
N LYS A 153 -0.53 5.51 -16.62
CA LYS A 153 -1.79 4.92 -17.09
C LYS A 153 -1.88 4.89 -18.61
N VAL A 154 -1.59 6.02 -19.28
CA VAL A 154 -1.61 6.10 -20.74
C VAL A 154 -0.60 5.14 -21.37
N LEU A 155 0.58 5.02 -20.78
CA LEU A 155 1.60 4.07 -21.28
C LEU A 155 1.14 2.62 -21.13
N LEU A 156 0.57 2.24 -19.98
CA LEU A 156 0.04 0.90 -19.76
C LEU A 156 -1.11 0.58 -20.73
N GLU A 157 -2.06 1.49 -20.92
CA GLU A 157 -3.16 1.30 -21.87
C GLU A 157 -2.65 1.12 -23.33
N ARG A 158 -1.62 1.87 -23.72
CA ARG A 158 -0.98 1.70 -25.03
C ARG A 158 -0.38 0.30 -25.20
N GLU A 159 0.33 -0.20 -24.20
CA GLU A 159 0.92 -1.53 -24.23
C GLU A 159 -0.14 -2.64 -24.13
N LYS A 160 -1.22 -2.43 -23.38
CA LYS A 160 -2.39 -3.30 -23.37
C LYS A 160 -2.97 -3.51 -24.77
N VAL A 161 -3.23 -2.43 -25.54
CA VAL A 161 -3.77 -2.52 -26.90
C VAL A 161 -2.84 -3.33 -27.83
N LYS A 162 -1.52 -3.25 -27.64
CA LYS A 162 -0.58 -4.06 -28.42
C LYS A 162 -0.66 -5.53 -28.01
N LEU A 163 -0.72 -5.82 -26.71
CA LEU A 163 -0.82 -7.17 -26.18
C LEU A 163 -2.11 -7.86 -26.67
N GLU A 164 -3.24 -7.15 -26.63
CA GLU A 164 -4.53 -7.61 -27.14
C GLU A 164 -4.49 -7.95 -28.63
N LYS A 165 -3.74 -7.19 -29.44
CA LYS A 165 -3.56 -7.52 -30.87
C LYS A 165 -2.71 -8.77 -31.10
N ILE A 166 -1.80 -9.11 -30.18
CA ILE A 166 -0.93 -10.30 -30.30
C ILE A 166 -1.66 -11.55 -29.83
N LEU A 167 -2.42 -11.46 -28.76
CA LEU A 167 -3.04 -12.60 -28.08
C LEU A 167 -4.54 -12.78 -28.43
N GLY A 168 -5.25 -11.69 -28.72
CA GLY A 168 -6.67 -11.75 -29.09
C GLY A 168 -7.51 -12.44 -28.02
N GLU A 169 -8.27 -13.45 -28.44
CA GLU A 169 -9.18 -14.24 -27.61
C GLU A 169 -8.48 -15.13 -26.58
N ASP A 170 -7.16 -15.30 -26.67
CA ASP A 170 -6.40 -16.01 -25.65
C ASP A 170 -6.32 -15.24 -24.31
N ILE A 171 -6.60 -13.92 -24.31
CA ILE A 171 -6.86 -13.13 -23.12
C ILE A 171 -8.37 -13.27 -22.79
N PHE A 172 -8.68 -13.97 -21.71
CA PHE A 172 -10.06 -14.23 -21.32
C PHE A 172 -10.53 -13.42 -20.09
N GLY A 173 -9.65 -12.60 -19.53
CA GLY A 173 -9.98 -11.72 -18.40
C GLY A 173 -8.85 -10.77 -18.05
N GLU A 174 -9.22 -9.74 -17.30
CA GLU A 174 -8.32 -8.76 -16.75
C GLU A 174 -8.42 -8.78 -15.22
N GLU A 175 -7.34 -8.34 -14.54
CA GLU A 175 -7.19 -8.30 -13.09
C GLU A 175 -7.19 -9.67 -12.40
N ASP A 176 -7.19 -9.69 -11.07
CA ASP A 176 -7.26 -10.92 -10.25
C ASP A 176 -8.72 -11.39 -10.05
N THR A 177 -9.56 -11.26 -11.08
CA THR A 177 -10.95 -11.72 -11.01
C THR A 177 -10.97 -13.24 -10.84
N PRO A 178 -11.62 -13.78 -9.81
CA PRO A 178 -11.76 -15.22 -9.64
C PRO A 178 -12.43 -15.88 -10.85
N LEU A 179 -11.96 -17.07 -11.23
CA LEU A 179 -12.46 -17.77 -12.41
C LEU A 179 -13.98 -18.02 -12.33
N GLU A 180 -14.49 -18.28 -11.14
CA GLU A 180 -15.92 -18.46 -10.86
C GLU A 180 -16.77 -17.22 -11.17
N VAL A 181 -16.19 -16.02 -11.05
CA VAL A 181 -16.87 -14.76 -11.40
C VAL A 181 -16.92 -14.62 -12.92
N ILE A 182 -15.79 -14.88 -13.60
CA ILE A 182 -15.72 -14.82 -15.08
C ILE A 182 -16.70 -15.81 -15.72
N VAL A 183 -16.77 -17.03 -15.20
CA VAL A 183 -17.71 -18.07 -15.71
C VAL A 183 -19.17 -17.72 -15.40
N GLY A 184 -19.43 -16.97 -14.32
CA GLY A 184 -20.78 -16.53 -13.95
C GLY A 184 -21.32 -15.37 -14.80
N GLU A 185 -20.47 -14.69 -15.57
CA GLU A 185 -20.80 -13.57 -16.46
C GLU A 185 -20.98 -14.01 -17.93
N LEU A 186 -20.65 -15.27 -18.28
CA LEU A 186 -20.86 -15.91 -19.58
C LEU A 186 -22.27 -16.49 -19.70
#